data_cb40b1d12a77a9b9e1d41eb093448b1a
#
_entry.id   cb40b1d12a77a9b9e1d41eb093448b1a
#
_cell.length_a   1.000
_cell.length_b   1.000
_cell.length_c   1.000
_cell.angle_alpha   90.00
_cell.angle_beta   90.00
_cell.angle_gamma   90.00
#
_symmetry.space_group_name_H-M   'P 1'
#
loop_
_entity.id
_entity.type
_entity.pdbx_description
1 polymer ?
#
loop_
_entity_poly.entity_id
_entity_poly.type
_entity_poly.pdbx_seq_one_letter_code
_entity_poly.pdbx_strand_id
1 'polypeptide(L)' 'MVRVRLEGLPDEVRRIADAMQAAGCVLARSREYAPSRGGSGYVRVYLDCDLPEEVEDDD' A
#
# COMPACT_ATOMS: atom_id res chain seq x y z
N MET A 1 12.38 6.37 2.54
CA MET A 1 10.94 6.12 2.56
C MET A 1 10.37 6.32 1.18
N VAL A 2 9.51 5.44 0.77
CA VAL A 2 8.93 5.46 -0.57
C VAL A 2 7.42 5.43 -0.43
N ARG A 3 6.75 6.25 -1.22
CA ARG A 3 5.29 6.21 -1.25
C ARG A 3 4.83 5.33 -2.39
N VAL A 4 3.96 4.39 -2.06
CA VAL A 4 3.43 3.44 -3.02
C VAL A 4 1.94 3.70 -3.16
N ARG A 5 1.46 3.72 -4.38
CA ARG A 5 0.04 3.85 -4.65
C ARG A 5 -0.47 2.52 -5.18
N LEU A 6 -1.48 1.99 -4.53
CA LEU A 6 -2.18 0.81 -4.99
C LEU A 6 -3.51 1.22 -5.54
N GLU A 7 -3.87 0.69 -6.69
CA GLU A 7 -5.13 1.04 -7.32
C GLU A 7 -5.73 -0.20 -7.95
N GLY A 8 -6.98 -0.45 -7.66
CA GLY A 8 -7.67 -1.61 -8.18
C GLY A 8 -8.96 -1.84 -7.43
N LEU A 9 -9.50 -3.04 -7.54
CA LEU A 9 -10.71 -3.39 -6.82
C LEU A 9 -10.43 -3.41 -5.32
N PRO A 10 -11.41 -3.02 -4.51
CA PRO A 10 -11.15 -2.89 -3.07
C PRO A 10 -10.60 -4.14 -2.42
N ASP A 11 -11.16 -5.30 -2.76
CA ASP A 11 -10.69 -6.53 -2.15
C ASP A 11 -9.25 -6.82 -2.49
N GLU A 12 -8.89 -6.57 -3.74
CA GLU A 12 -7.54 -6.84 -4.19
C GLU A 12 -6.56 -5.87 -3.59
N VAL A 13 -6.95 -4.59 -3.54
CA VAL A 13 -6.07 -3.58 -2.96
C VAL A 13 -5.83 -3.87 -1.49
N ARG A 14 -6.89 -4.23 -0.76
CA ARG A 14 -6.73 -4.56 0.66
C ARG A 14 -5.81 -5.74 0.85
N ARG A 15 -5.97 -6.75 0.02
CA ARG A 15 -5.16 -7.95 0.17
C ARG A 15 -3.69 -7.65 -0.05
N ILE A 16 -3.38 -6.85 -1.05
CA ILE A 16 -2.01 -6.47 -1.32
C ILE A 16 -1.47 -5.61 -0.18
N ALA A 17 -2.26 -4.62 0.25
CA ALA A 17 -1.81 -3.74 1.33
C ALA A 17 -1.58 -4.52 2.62
N ASP A 18 -2.46 -5.47 2.91
CA ASP A 18 -2.29 -6.29 4.10
C ASP A 18 -1.05 -7.14 4.02
N ALA A 19 -0.77 -7.69 2.85
CA ALA A 19 0.43 -8.51 2.67
C ALA A 19 1.70 -7.68 2.84
N MET A 20 1.70 -6.47 2.29
CA MET A 20 2.85 -5.59 2.45
C MET A 20 3.04 -5.19 3.90
N GLN A 21 1.93 -4.96 4.59
CA GLN A 21 2.00 -4.60 5.99
C GLN A 21 2.52 -5.75 6.83
N ALA A 22 2.08 -6.95 6.52
CA ALA A 22 2.56 -8.13 7.23
C ALA A 22 4.05 -8.37 6.99
N ALA A 23 4.56 -7.92 5.85
CA ALA A 23 5.98 -8.05 5.57
C ALA A 23 6.82 -7.06 6.35
N GLY A 24 6.20 -6.10 7.01
CA GLY A 24 6.93 -5.20 7.88
C GLY A 24 7.49 -3.97 7.20
N CYS A 25 7.09 -3.70 5.97
CA CYS A 25 7.67 -2.55 5.27
C CYS A 25 6.74 -1.34 5.22
N VAL A 26 5.54 -1.40 5.78
CA VAL A 26 4.60 -0.29 5.72
C VAL A 26 4.70 0.53 6.99
N LEU A 27 5.04 1.80 6.85
CA LEU A 27 5.12 2.72 7.98
C LEU A 27 3.80 3.41 8.23
N ALA A 28 3.07 3.70 7.15
CA ALA A 28 1.79 4.38 7.26
C ALA A 28 0.91 3.93 6.12
N ARG A 29 -0.39 3.91 6.36
CA ARG A 29 -1.35 3.44 5.37
C ARG A 29 -2.54 4.38 5.38
N SER A 30 -2.92 4.88 4.21
CA SER A 30 -4.07 5.74 4.09
C SER A 30 -5.36 4.93 4.10
N ARG A 31 -6.46 5.63 4.24
CA ARG A 31 -7.74 5.01 3.99
C ARG A 31 -7.92 4.79 2.48
N GLU A 32 -9.00 4.12 2.11
CA GLU A 32 -9.31 3.91 0.72
C GLU A 32 -9.98 5.14 0.16
N TYR A 33 -9.51 5.57 -1.00
CA TYR A 33 -10.10 6.70 -1.72
C TYR A 33 -10.75 6.17 -2.98
N ALA A 34 -12.00 6.53 -3.19
CA ALA A 34 -12.70 6.16 -4.39
C ALA A 34 -12.62 7.31 -5.38
N PRO A 35 -12.69 7.03 -6.67
CA PRO A 35 -12.74 8.11 -7.65
C PRO A 35 -13.97 8.96 -7.42
N SER A 36 -13.84 10.24 -7.72
CA SER A 36 -14.93 11.14 -7.46
C SER A 36 -16.10 10.90 -8.39
N ARG A 37 -15.89 10.24 -9.49
CA ARG A 37 -16.98 9.89 -10.38
C ARG A 37 -16.54 8.79 -11.29
N GLY A 38 -17.48 8.23 -11.99
CA GLY A 38 -17.18 7.29 -13.02
C GLY A 38 -16.91 5.91 -12.56
N GLY A 39 -17.04 5.62 -11.48
CA GLY A 39 -16.95 4.39 -10.89
C GLY A 39 -16.58 3.18 -11.65
N SER A 40 -15.34 2.97 -11.82
CA SER A 40 -14.90 1.67 -12.25
C SER A 40 -14.97 0.68 -11.09
N GLY A 41 -15.24 1.16 -9.90
CA GLY A 41 -15.18 0.33 -8.72
C GLY A 41 -13.79 0.27 -8.11
N TYR A 42 -12.85 0.95 -8.70
CA TYR A 42 -11.48 0.94 -8.21
C TYR A 42 -11.34 1.90 -7.04
N VAL A 43 -10.45 1.55 -6.13
CA VAL A 43 -10.08 2.43 -5.03
C VAL A 43 -8.57 2.62 -5.06
N ARG A 44 -8.11 3.62 -4.34
CA ARG A 44 -6.70 3.90 -4.20
C ARG A 44 -6.32 3.91 -2.75
N VAL A 45 -5.15 3.38 -2.45
CA VAL A 45 -4.58 3.41 -1.12
C VAL A 45 -3.12 3.81 -1.27
N TYR A 46 -2.68 4.68 -0.39
CA TYR A 46 -1.29 5.14 -0.38
C TYR A 46 -0.60 4.54 0.82
N LEU A 47 0.58 4.00 0.58
CA LEU A 47 1.40 3.41 1.63
C LEU A 47 2.73 4.14 1.66
N ASP A 48 3.19 4.46 2.86
CA ASP A 48 4.56 4.92 3.04
C ASP A 48 5.37 3.72 3.48
N CYS A 49 6.36 3.37 2.68
CA CYS A 49 7.08 2.13 2.87
C CYS A 49 8.56 2.37 3.04
N ASP A 50 9.17 1.49 3.79
CA ASP A 50 10.61 1.48 3.96
C ASP A 50 11.03 0.04 4.15
N LEU A 51 12.29 -0.21 3.96
CA LEU A 51 12.78 -1.56 4.18
C LEU A 51 12.79 -1.89 5.66
N PRO A 52 12.61 -3.16 6.00
CA PRO A 52 12.77 -3.56 7.38
C PRO A 52 14.16 -3.25 7.86
N GLU A 53 14.25 -2.97 9.13
CA GLU A 53 15.48 -2.44 9.66
C GLU A 53 16.64 -3.40 9.59
N GLU A 54 16.38 -4.66 9.76
CA GLU A 54 17.45 -5.60 9.79
C GLU A 54 18.06 -5.86 8.44
N VAL A 55 17.51 -5.26 7.41
CA VAL A 55 18.11 -5.40 6.11
C VAL A 55 19.34 -4.55 6.08
N GLU A 56 20.41 -5.06 5.93
CA GLU A 56 21.49 -4.25 5.85
C GLU A 56 22.54 -4.82 5.07
N ASP A 57 22.81 -4.69 4.82
CA ASP A 57 23.59 -5.15 4.21
C ASP A 57 24.58 -5.12 4.05
N ASP A 58 25.16 -5.20 4.01
CA ASP A 58 25.96 -5.31 3.85
C ASP A 58 26.65 -5.32 3.25
N ASP A 59 27.06 -5.39 3.00
CA ASP A 59 27.60 -5.50 2.42
C ASP A 59 27.77 -5.34 2.10
#